data_5e1a974d1539c7818e80ea391d7f189a
#
_entry.id   5e1a974d1539c7818e80ea391d7f189a
#
_cell.length_a   1.000
_cell.length_b   1.000
_cell.length_c   1.000
_cell.angle_alpha   90.00
_cell.angle_beta   90.00
_cell.angle_gamma   90.00
#
_symmetry.space_group_name_H-M   'P 1'
#
loop_
_entity.id
_entity.type
_entity.pdbx_description
1 polymer ?
#
loop_
_entity_poly.entity_id
_entity_poly.type
_entity_poly.pdbx_seq_one_letter_code
_entity_poly.pdbx_strand_id
1 'polypeptide(L)'
;MKSIAFWLNQLNEIVWGPWMLALIVGTGIYLLVRMRFLPFRRFFHALRCAITPEALPHSGQRAAKGTSDHGKISPFASLTTELAATIGTGNIVGVATAMVLGGPGALVWMILSSFIGLSTKFAESMLSVKYRTKNADGQTVGGPMYTLQTAFPVKKIGRFLACLFAVFAVFASFGMGNMTQANSIATALKEGFGVSEGKTALFLSLLVILVILGGISSISKLNLYLVPFMALIYVAGGIIVLFLNAEQLPEGLSELFRMAFSKKAMAGGVGGSIVASMQDALRYGVSRGVFSNEAGLGAGGITAAAADTENPVRQGYISMTGVFFDTILM
;
A
#
# COMPACT_ATOMS: atom_id res chain seq x y z
N MET A 1 28.03 5.68 -14.79
CA MET A 1 26.91 5.97 -13.84
C MET A 1 25.89 6.96 -14.40
N LYS A 2 26.29 8.13 -14.96
CA LYS A 2 25.33 9.12 -15.53
C LYS A 2 24.41 8.55 -16.62
N SER A 3 24.87 7.62 -17.45
CA SER A 3 24.07 7.00 -18.50
C SER A 3 22.97 6.06 -17.96
N ILE A 4 23.27 5.27 -16.92
CA ILE A 4 22.28 4.34 -16.31
C ILE A 4 21.18 5.13 -15.58
N ALA A 5 21.56 6.16 -14.82
CA ALA A 5 20.58 7.02 -14.15
C ALA A 5 19.65 7.74 -15.15
N PHE A 6 20.18 8.17 -16.27
CA PHE A 6 19.38 8.77 -17.34
C PHE A 6 18.32 7.79 -17.88
N TRP A 7 18.73 6.56 -18.23
CA TRP A 7 17.79 5.54 -18.73
C TRP A 7 16.77 5.12 -17.69
N LEU A 8 17.15 5.01 -16.41
CA LEU A 8 16.21 4.72 -15.33
C LEU A 8 15.18 5.83 -15.16
N ASN A 9 15.58 7.09 -15.24
CA ASN A 9 14.65 8.21 -15.20
C ASN A 9 13.68 8.20 -16.41
N GLN A 10 14.16 7.95 -17.61
CA GLN A 10 13.32 7.83 -18.80
C GLN A 10 12.30 6.69 -18.65
N LEU A 11 12.73 5.52 -18.18
CA LEU A 11 11.84 4.40 -17.91
C LEU A 11 10.80 4.75 -16.83
N ASN A 12 11.21 5.43 -15.79
CA ASN A 12 10.29 5.87 -14.72
C ASN A 12 9.23 6.85 -15.24
N GLU A 13 9.61 7.78 -16.13
CA GLU A 13 8.67 8.71 -16.74
C GLU A 13 7.67 8.01 -17.66
N ILE A 14 8.09 6.98 -18.39
CA ILE A 14 7.21 6.17 -19.23
C ILE A 14 6.26 5.33 -18.37
N VAL A 15 6.81 4.62 -17.36
CA VAL A 15 6.03 3.72 -16.49
C VAL A 15 5.02 4.49 -15.65
N TRP A 16 5.43 5.62 -15.04
CA TRP A 16 4.53 6.49 -14.27
C TRP A 16 3.93 7.63 -15.11
N GLY A 17 3.92 7.44 -16.42
CA GLY A 17 3.32 8.37 -17.36
C GLY A 17 1.79 8.29 -17.39
N PRO A 18 1.14 9.17 -18.17
CA PRO A 18 -0.32 9.28 -18.24
C PRO A 18 -1.03 7.96 -18.58
N TRP A 19 -0.41 7.11 -19.38
CA TRP A 19 -1.00 5.83 -19.80
C TRP A 19 -1.17 4.84 -18.66
N MET A 20 -0.14 4.67 -17.83
CA MET A 20 -0.22 3.78 -16.67
C MET A 20 -1.21 4.33 -15.63
N LEU A 21 -1.18 5.63 -15.37
CA LEU A 21 -2.13 6.26 -14.46
C LEU A 21 -3.57 6.10 -14.96
N ALA A 22 -3.79 6.29 -16.26
CA ALA A 22 -5.10 6.08 -16.88
C ALA A 22 -5.56 4.61 -16.76
N LEU A 23 -4.67 3.64 -16.92
CA LEU A 23 -4.97 2.22 -16.73
C LEU A 23 -5.33 1.88 -15.28
N ILE A 24 -4.54 2.35 -14.31
CA ILE A 24 -4.78 2.07 -12.89
C ILE A 24 -6.08 2.74 -12.42
N VAL A 25 -6.22 4.05 -12.66
CA VAL A 25 -7.40 4.81 -12.25
C VAL A 25 -8.62 4.34 -13.04
N GLY A 26 -8.49 4.13 -14.33
CA GLY A 26 -9.57 3.63 -15.20
C GLY A 26 -10.07 2.26 -14.79
N THR A 27 -9.17 1.34 -14.45
CA THR A 27 -9.53 0.02 -13.90
C THR A 27 -10.25 0.16 -12.56
N GLY A 28 -9.75 1.03 -11.68
CA GLY A 28 -10.38 1.29 -10.39
C GLY A 28 -11.78 1.90 -10.53
N ILE A 29 -11.97 2.85 -11.45
CA ILE A 29 -13.30 3.44 -11.76
C ILE A 29 -14.22 2.35 -12.37
N TYR A 30 -13.73 1.56 -13.31
CA TYR A 30 -14.50 0.45 -13.87
C TYR A 30 -15.00 -0.51 -12.78
N LEU A 31 -14.11 -0.92 -11.88
CA LEU A 31 -14.47 -1.79 -10.77
C LEU A 31 -15.46 -1.11 -9.81
N LEU A 32 -15.26 0.17 -9.50
CA LEU A 32 -16.15 0.95 -8.65
C LEU A 32 -17.58 0.98 -9.20
N VAL A 33 -17.72 1.29 -10.49
CA VAL A 33 -19.02 1.33 -11.17
C VAL A 33 -19.60 -0.09 -11.29
N ARG A 34 -18.81 -1.08 -11.69
CA ARG A 34 -19.24 -2.49 -11.86
C ARG A 34 -19.73 -3.11 -10.55
N MET A 35 -19.12 -2.74 -9.44
CA MET A 35 -19.54 -3.15 -8.09
C MET A 35 -20.59 -2.22 -7.48
N ARG A 36 -21.15 -1.29 -8.26
CA ARG A 36 -22.22 -0.36 -7.82
C ARG A 36 -21.82 0.42 -6.57
N PHE A 37 -20.61 0.97 -6.56
CA PHE A 37 -20.07 1.76 -5.44
C PHE A 37 -20.04 1.00 -4.11
N LEU A 38 -19.82 -0.30 -4.16
CA LEU A 38 -19.79 -1.19 -3.00
C LEU A 38 -18.88 -0.70 -1.86
N PRO A 39 -17.63 -0.20 -2.10
CA PRO A 39 -16.76 0.28 -1.03
C PRO A 39 -17.42 1.39 -0.19
N PHE A 40 -18.13 2.32 -0.81
CA PHE A 40 -18.82 3.40 -0.10
C PHE A 40 -20.08 2.91 0.61
N ARG A 41 -20.88 2.11 -0.06
CA ARG A 41 -22.15 1.60 0.47
C ARG A 41 -21.97 0.64 1.64
N ARG A 42 -20.85 -0.08 1.69
CA ARG A 42 -20.56 -1.12 2.67
C ARG A 42 -19.32 -0.81 3.51
N PHE A 43 -18.89 0.45 3.53
CA PHE A 43 -17.68 0.86 4.24
C PHE A 43 -17.70 0.51 5.73
N PHE A 44 -18.76 0.88 6.43
CA PHE A 44 -18.92 0.52 7.86
C PHE A 44 -19.02 -0.99 8.10
N HIS A 45 -19.61 -1.73 7.15
CA HIS A 45 -19.61 -3.17 7.20
C HIS A 45 -18.19 -3.74 7.06
N ALA A 46 -17.38 -3.18 6.17
CA ALA A 46 -15.99 -3.57 6.00
C ALA A 46 -15.16 -3.33 7.26
N LEU A 47 -15.31 -2.17 7.90
CA LEU A 47 -14.66 -1.89 9.18
C LEU A 47 -15.08 -2.90 10.26
N ARG A 48 -16.37 -3.23 10.34
CA ARG A 48 -16.82 -4.28 11.26
C ARG A 48 -16.18 -5.62 10.94
N CYS A 49 -16.09 -6.02 9.67
CA CYS A 49 -15.44 -7.26 9.27
C CYS A 49 -13.97 -7.33 9.70
N ALA A 50 -13.27 -6.19 9.74
CA ALA A 50 -11.86 -6.13 10.15
C ALA A 50 -11.65 -6.36 11.65
N ILE A 51 -12.59 -5.94 12.49
CA ILE A 51 -12.49 -5.99 13.97
C ILE A 51 -13.38 -7.05 14.64
N THR A 52 -14.14 -7.85 13.88
CA THR A 52 -14.96 -8.92 14.46
C THR A 52 -14.10 -10.04 15.04
N PRO A 53 -14.60 -10.76 16.09
CA PRO A 53 -13.85 -11.86 16.70
C PRO A 53 -13.33 -12.92 15.76
N GLU A 54 -14.03 -13.15 14.65
CA GLU A 54 -13.61 -14.10 13.61
C GLU A 54 -12.44 -13.59 12.74
N ALA A 55 -12.16 -12.28 12.75
CA ALA A 55 -11.00 -11.71 12.10
C ALA A 55 -9.78 -11.72 13.03
N LEU A 56 -10.00 -11.67 14.34
CA LEU A 56 -8.95 -11.65 15.36
C LEU A 56 -8.31 -13.03 15.55
N PRO A 57 -7.06 -13.09 16.02
CA PRO A 57 -6.41 -14.35 16.36
C PRO A 57 -7.20 -15.05 17.50
N HIS A 58 -7.66 -16.26 17.26
CA HIS A 58 -8.32 -17.05 18.29
C HIS A 58 -7.25 -17.59 19.24
N SER A 59 -7.17 -17.01 20.43
CA SER A 59 -6.38 -17.58 21.52
C SER A 59 -7.02 -18.90 21.94
N GLY A 60 -6.47 -20.01 21.50
CA GLY A 60 -6.61 -21.31 22.15
C GLY A 60 -7.64 -22.32 21.63
N GLN A 61 -8.62 -21.98 20.80
CA GLN A 61 -9.67 -22.96 20.45
C GLN A 61 -9.47 -23.75 19.14
N ARG A 62 -8.61 -23.32 18.22
CA ARG A 62 -8.30 -24.07 16.97
C ARG A 62 -7.07 -24.95 17.04
N ALA A 63 -6.26 -24.83 18.07
CA ALA A 63 -5.17 -25.78 18.34
C ALA A 63 -5.66 -27.21 18.69
N ALA A 64 -6.95 -27.34 19.02
CA ALA A 64 -7.55 -28.62 19.41
C ALA A 64 -8.15 -29.45 18.25
N LYS A 65 -8.27 -28.89 17.04
CA LYS A 65 -8.64 -29.66 15.82
C LYS A 65 -7.41 -29.73 14.91
N GLY A 66 -6.64 -30.77 15.12
CA GLY A 66 -5.46 -31.30 14.44
C GLY A 66 -5.21 -31.13 12.94
N THR A 67 -5.56 -30.00 12.36
CA THR A 67 -5.14 -29.59 11.03
C THR A 67 -4.46 -28.23 11.13
N SER A 68 -3.20 -28.27 11.56
CA SER A 68 -2.27 -27.16 11.37
C SER A 68 -2.01 -27.03 9.87
N ASP A 69 -2.87 -26.28 9.17
CA ASP A 69 -2.60 -25.85 7.80
C ASP A 69 -1.45 -24.81 7.93
N HIS A 70 -0.22 -25.30 7.82
CA HIS A 70 1.00 -24.51 7.96
C HIS A 70 0.94 -23.36 6.95
N GLY A 71 1.02 -22.12 7.44
CA GLY A 71 1.05 -20.91 6.60
C GLY A 71 -0.24 -20.09 6.57
N LYS A 72 -1.32 -20.48 7.25
CA LYS A 72 -2.51 -19.63 7.40
C LYS A 72 -2.39 -18.68 8.59
N ILE A 73 -2.83 -17.45 8.38
CA ILE A 73 -2.85 -16.38 9.38
C ILE A 73 -4.29 -15.87 9.55
N SER A 74 -4.63 -15.27 10.69
CA SER A 74 -5.97 -14.70 10.86
C SER A 74 -6.21 -13.58 9.82
N PRO A 75 -7.49 -13.32 9.43
CA PRO A 75 -7.79 -12.24 8.49
C PRO A 75 -7.30 -10.86 8.98
N PHE A 76 -7.33 -10.59 10.27
CA PHE A 76 -6.78 -9.38 10.86
C PHE A 76 -5.23 -9.36 10.80
N ALA A 77 -4.57 -10.49 11.06
CA ALA A 77 -3.12 -10.60 10.89
C ALA A 77 -2.69 -10.46 9.42
N SER A 78 -3.53 -10.87 8.47
CA SER A 78 -3.34 -10.59 7.05
C SER A 78 -3.41 -9.09 6.77
N LEU A 79 -4.42 -8.40 7.30
CA LEU A 79 -4.56 -6.95 7.16
C LEU A 79 -3.37 -6.20 7.78
N THR A 80 -2.97 -6.54 9.00
CA THR A 80 -1.82 -5.87 9.66
C THR A 80 -0.50 -6.16 8.95
N THR A 81 -0.34 -7.34 8.35
CA THR A 81 0.84 -7.66 7.54
C THR A 81 0.85 -6.86 6.23
N GLU A 82 -0.31 -6.66 5.62
CA GLU A 82 -0.47 -5.79 4.46
C GLU A 82 -0.17 -4.33 4.82
N LEU A 83 -0.72 -3.84 5.93
CA LEU A 83 -0.45 -2.49 6.45
C LEU A 83 1.02 -2.27 6.84
N ALA A 84 1.73 -3.31 7.28
CA ALA A 84 3.16 -3.22 7.55
C ALA A 84 4.00 -2.93 6.30
N ALA A 85 3.52 -3.37 5.13
CA ALA A 85 4.19 -3.08 3.86
C ALA A 85 3.85 -1.67 3.35
N THR A 86 2.66 -1.17 3.66
CA THR A 86 2.14 0.10 3.12
C THR A 86 2.38 1.29 4.05
N ILE A 87 2.06 1.17 5.35
CA ILE A 87 2.31 2.24 6.33
C ILE A 87 3.80 2.36 6.62
N GLY A 88 4.40 3.44 6.18
CA GLY A 88 5.83 3.66 6.39
C GLY A 88 6.34 4.92 5.69
N THR A 89 7.45 4.78 4.97
CA THR A 89 8.07 5.89 4.25
C THR A 89 7.18 6.48 3.15
N GLY A 90 6.23 5.70 2.63
CA GLY A 90 5.22 6.18 1.67
C GLY A 90 4.38 7.33 2.23
N ASN A 91 3.92 7.19 3.47
CA ASN A 91 3.07 8.19 4.14
C ASN A 91 3.85 9.44 4.61
N ILE A 92 5.15 9.36 4.78
CA ILE A 92 6.00 10.47 5.25
C ILE A 92 6.77 11.07 4.08
N VAL A 93 7.79 10.35 3.60
CA VAL A 93 8.68 10.82 2.53
C VAL A 93 7.95 10.87 1.19
N GLY A 94 7.07 9.89 0.93
CA GLY A 94 6.28 9.83 -0.30
C GLY A 94 5.32 11.01 -0.43
N VAL A 95 4.58 11.35 0.62
CA VAL A 95 3.68 12.51 0.67
C VAL A 95 4.45 13.81 0.52
N ALA A 96 5.53 13.99 1.29
CA ALA A 96 6.39 15.17 1.18
C ALA A 96 6.93 15.34 -0.25
N THR A 97 7.40 14.25 -0.87
CA THR A 97 7.88 14.26 -2.26
C THR A 97 6.76 14.61 -3.24
N ALA A 98 5.55 14.09 -3.04
CA ALA A 98 4.40 14.43 -3.89
C ALA A 98 4.09 15.93 -3.83
N MET A 99 4.13 16.50 -2.62
CA MET A 99 3.88 17.93 -2.42
C MET A 99 4.99 18.81 -3.01
N VAL A 100 6.25 18.38 -2.92
CA VAL A 100 7.38 19.12 -3.50
C VAL A 100 7.34 19.10 -5.04
N LEU A 101 7.05 17.95 -5.65
CA LEU A 101 7.08 17.78 -7.11
C LEU A 101 5.76 18.15 -7.79
N GLY A 102 4.63 17.87 -7.14
CA GLY A 102 3.29 18.11 -7.68
C GLY A 102 2.56 19.30 -7.06
N GLY A 103 3.21 20.00 -6.12
CA GLY A 103 2.59 21.06 -5.33
C GLY A 103 1.62 20.52 -4.27
N PRO A 104 1.11 21.38 -3.37
CA PRO A 104 0.18 21.01 -2.30
C PRO A 104 -1.08 20.30 -2.81
N GLY A 105 -1.57 20.62 -4.00
CA GLY A 105 -2.70 19.98 -4.65
C GLY A 105 -2.53 18.46 -4.90
N ALA A 106 -1.30 17.95 -4.92
CA ALA A 106 -1.03 16.52 -5.06
C ALA A 106 -1.65 15.70 -3.93
N LEU A 107 -1.74 16.24 -2.71
CA LEU A 107 -2.39 15.57 -1.58
C LEU A 107 -3.87 15.28 -1.85
N VAL A 108 -4.57 16.22 -2.45
CA VAL A 108 -5.99 16.03 -2.82
C VAL A 108 -6.16 14.90 -3.82
N TRP A 109 -5.32 14.86 -4.86
CA TRP A 109 -5.34 13.80 -5.85
C TRP A 109 -4.92 12.44 -5.29
N MET A 110 -4.01 12.43 -4.33
CA MET A 110 -3.62 11.23 -3.59
C MET A 110 -4.83 10.63 -2.83
N ILE A 111 -5.57 11.46 -2.09
CA ILE A 111 -6.78 11.04 -1.37
C ILE A 111 -7.88 10.59 -2.36
N LEU A 112 -8.13 11.35 -3.43
CA LEU A 112 -9.14 10.98 -4.43
C LEU A 112 -8.82 9.65 -5.12
N SER A 113 -7.56 9.41 -5.47
CA SER A 113 -7.15 8.14 -6.06
C SER A 113 -7.30 6.97 -5.08
N SER A 114 -7.10 7.18 -3.79
CA SER A 114 -7.27 6.13 -2.78
C SER A 114 -8.73 5.70 -2.62
N PHE A 115 -9.70 6.61 -2.75
CA PHE A 115 -11.11 6.24 -2.79
C PHE A 115 -11.45 5.29 -3.95
N ILE A 116 -10.82 5.51 -5.10
CA ILE A 116 -10.93 4.60 -6.25
C ILE A 116 -10.19 3.29 -5.94
N GLY A 117 -9.02 3.39 -5.31
CA GLY A 117 -8.18 2.28 -4.88
C GLY A 117 -8.87 1.28 -3.93
N LEU A 118 -9.84 1.73 -3.11
CA LEU A 118 -10.67 0.83 -2.29
C LEU A 118 -11.30 -0.30 -3.11
N SER A 119 -11.82 0.05 -4.31
CA SER A 119 -12.45 -0.93 -5.21
C SER A 119 -11.46 -1.92 -5.79
N THR A 120 -10.29 -1.42 -6.18
CA THR A 120 -9.21 -2.23 -6.73
C THR A 120 -8.69 -3.21 -5.69
N LYS A 121 -8.43 -2.73 -4.48
CA LYS A 121 -7.95 -3.54 -3.36
C LYS A 121 -8.93 -4.62 -2.94
N PHE A 122 -10.23 -4.27 -2.89
CA PHE A 122 -11.31 -5.24 -2.66
C PHE A 122 -11.27 -6.38 -3.69
N ALA A 123 -11.25 -6.02 -4.98
CA ALA A 123 -11.26 -7.00 -6.06
C ALA A 123 -10.00 -7.88 -6.07
N GLU A 124 -8.82 -7.27 -5.89
CA GLU A 124 -7.52 -7.93 -5.83
C GLU A 124 -7.50 -9.00 -4.73
N SER A 125 -7.85 -8.63 -3.51
CA SER A 125 -7.82 -9.54 -2.36
C SER A 125 -8.89 -10.62 -2.46
N MET A 126 -10.10 -10.26 -2.90
CA MET A 126 -11.17 -11.23 -3.14
C MET A 126 -10.77 -12.29 -4.18
N LEU A 127 -10.20 -11.87 -5.30
CA LEU A 127 -9.77 -12.79 -6.36
C LEU A 127 -8.61 -13.67 -5.90
N SER A 128 -7.68 -13.13 -5.13
CA SER A 128 -6.54 -13.87 -4.60
C SER A 128 -6.96 -14.99 -3.64
N VAL A 129 -7.97 -14.78 -2.81
CA VAL A 129 -8.55 -15.82 -1.96
C VAL A 129 -9.37 -16.82 -2.78
N LYS A 130 -10.13 -16.34 -3.77
CA LYS A 130 -10.99 -17.20 -4.61
C LYS A 130 -10.18 -18.19 -5.44
N TYR A 131 -9.04 -17.78 -5.98
CA TYR A 131 -8.20 -18.58 -6.90
C TYR A 131 -6.91 -19.08 -6.26
N ARG A 132 -6.83 -19.07 -4.91
CA ARG A 132 -5.70 -19.66 -4.19
C ARG A 132 -5.66 -21.18 -4.37
N THR A 133 -4.49 -21.74 -4.24
CA THR A 133 -4.23 -23.17 -4.37
C THR A 133 -3.31 -23.65 -3.25
N LYS A 134 -3.02 -24.95 -3.21
CA LYS A 134 -2.01 -25.51 -2.32
C LYS A 134 -0.75 -25.85 -3.13
N ASN A 135 0.42 -25.53 -2.56
CA ASN A 135 1.70 -25.94 -3.13
C ASN A 135 1.99 -27.42 -2.80
N ALA A 136 3.15 -27.91 -3.23
CA ALA A 136 3.58 -29.30 -2.98
C ALA A 136 3.71 -29.63 -1.48
N ASP A 137 4.00 -28.63 -0.65
CA ASP A 137 4.13 -28.76 0.81
C ASP A 137 2.79 -28.63 1.54
N GLY A 138 1.67 -28.54 0.81
CA GLY A 138 0.33 -28.38 1.37
C GLY A 138 0.00 -26.97 1.87
N GLN A 139 0.92 -25.99 1.72
CA GLN A 139 0.68 -24.61 2.14
C GLN A 139 -0.25 -23.89 1.16
N THR A 140 -1.11 -23.04 1.69
CA THR A 140 -2.00 -22.20 0.89
C THR A 140 -1.20 -21.06 0.25
N VAL A 141 -1.24 -20.98 -1.08
CA VAL A 141 -0.57 -19.97 -1.89
C VAL A 141 -1.56 -19.31 -2.86
N GLY A 142 -1.40 -18.03 -3.11
CA GLY A 142 -2.29 -17.26 -3.99
C GLY A 142 -1.69 -15.92 -4.36
N GLY A 143 -2.52 -15.07 -4.94
CA GLY A 143 -2.11 -13.76 -5.44
C GLY A 143 -2.37 -13.63 -6.94
N PRO A 144 -1.98 -12.50 -7.55
CA PRO A 144 -2.25 -12.22 -8.96
C PRO A 144 -1.72 -13.29 -9.91
N MET A 145 -0.53 -13.87 -9.66
CA MET A 145 0.04 -14.91 -10.51
C MET A 145 -0.88 -16.14 -10.58
N TYR A 146 -1.44 -16.58 -9.46
CA TYR A 146 -2.36 -17.74 -9.43
C TYR A 146 -3.71 -17.39 -10.01
N THR A 147 -4.20 -16.17 -9.76
CA THR A 147 -5.45 -15.66 -10.35
C THR A 147 -5.37 -15.60 -11.87
N LEU A 148 -4.29 -15.04 -12.42
CA LEU A 148 -4.07 -14.95 -13.87
C LEU A 148 -3.95 -16.34 -14.52
N GLN A 149 -3.20 -17.25 -13.91
CA GLN A 149 -3.04 -18.60 -14.42
C GLN A 149 -4.36 -19.37 -14.44
N THR A 150 -5.21 -19.17 -13.45
CA THR A 150 -6.42 -19.96 -13.24
C THR A 150 -7.65 -19.33 -13.92
N ALA A 151 -7.85 -18.02 -13.75
CA ALA A 151 -9.07 -17.34 -14.18
C ALA A 151 -9.03 -16.81 -15.61
N PHE A 152 -7.82 -16.60 -16.17
CA PHE A 152 -7.72 -16.02 -17.51
C PHE A 152 -8.31 -16.94 -18.59
N PRO A 153 -9.14 -16.41 -19.51
CA PRO A 153 -9.84 -17.24 -20.51
C PRO A 153 -8.86 -18.04 -21.39
N VAL A 154 -7.80 -17.38 -21.88
CA VAL A 154 -6.79 -18.02 -22.71
C VAL A 154 -5.62 -18.47 -21.83
N LYS A 155 -5.54 -19.76 -21.52
CA LYS A 155 -4.59 -20.35 -20.55
C LYS A 155 -3.12 -20.03 -20.86
N LYS A 156 -2.73 -19.98 -22.12
CA LYS A 156 -1.34 -19.63 -22.53
C LYS A 156 -1.01 -18.19 -22.15
N ILE A 157 -1.91 -17.24 -22.44
CA ILE A 157 -1.74 -15.82 -22.08
C ILE A 157 -1.76 -15.65 -20.58
N GLY A 158 -2.71 -16.28 -19.87
CA GLY A 158 -2.79 -16.23 -18.41
C GLY A 158 -1.52 -16.72 -17.73
N ARG A 159 -0.91 -17.81 -18.21
CA ARG A 159 0.36 -18.33 -17.71
C ARG A 159 1.54 -17.38 -18.00
N PHE A 160 1.59 -16.80 -19.19
CA PHE A 160 2.60 -15.80 -19.54
C PHE A 160 2.51 -14.57 -18.63
N LEU A 161 1.33 -14.00 -18.47
CA LEU A 161 1.10 -12.86 -17.59
C LEU A 161 1.40 -13.17 -16.12
N ALA A 162 1.07 -14.37 -15.66
CA ALA A 162 1.38 -14.83 -14.31
C ALA A 162 2.89 -14.88 -14.05
N CYS A 163 3.65 -15.43 -15.01
CA CYS A 163 5.12 -15.46 -14.96
C CYS A 163 5.71 -14.05 -14.97
N LEU A 164 5.22 -13.20 -15.86
CA LEU A 164 5.66 -11.81 -15.97
C LEU A 164 5.41 -11.04 -14.67
N PHE A 165 4.22 -11.18 -14.08
CA PHE A 165 3.91 -10.60 -12.78
C PHE A 165 4.87 -11.10 -11.69
N ALA A 166 5.12 -12.41 -11.61
CA ALA A 166 5.99 -12.99 -10.60
C ALA A 166 7.43 -12.46 -10.71
N VAL A 167 7.95 -12.34 -11.93
CA VAL A 167 9.27 -11.77 -12.20
C VAL A 167 9.33 -10.29 -11.74
N PHE A 168 8.35 -9.49 -12.12
CA PHE A 168 8.31 -8.09 -11.70
C PHE A 168 8.13 -7.93 -10.19
N ALA A 169 7.33 -8.78 -9.54
CA ALA A 169 7.18 -8.76 -8.10
C ALA A 169 8.49 -9.04 -7.35
N VAL A 170 9.30 -9.99 -7.87
CA VAL A 170 10.65 -10.25 -7.33
C VAL A 170 11.53 -9.01 -7.45
N PHE A 171 11.60 -8.39 -8.62
CA PHE A 171 12.41 -7.17 -8.79
C PHE A 171 11.92 -6.00 -7.93
N ALA A 172 10.59 -5.81 -7.83
CA ALA A 172 9.99 -4.76 -7.01
C ALA A 172 10.32 -4.94 -5.52
N SER A 173 10.39 -6.18 -5.02
CA SER A 173 10.69 -6.46 -3.62
C SER A 173 12.09 -5.99 -3.19
N PHE A 174 13.06 -5.97 -4.08
CA PHE A 174 14.40 -5.45 -3.80
C PHE A 174 14.42 -3.93 -3.61
N GLY A 175 13.64 -3.20 -4.40
CA GLY A 175 13.64 -1.73 -4.38
C GLY A 175 12.64 -1.15 -3.40
N MET A 176 11.36 -1.31 -3.70
CA MET A 176 10.27 -0.61 -3.04
C MET A 176 10.04 -1.06 -1.59
N GLY A 177 10.05 -2.37 -1.35
CA GLY A 177 9.76 -2.93 -0.03
C GLY A 177 10.94 -2.96 0.94
N ASN A 178 12.17 -2.74 0.46
CA ASN A 178 13.38 -2.94 1.25
C ASN A 178 14.31 -1.72 1.22
N MET A 179 14.92 -1.41 0.08
CA MET A 179 15.98 -0.40 0.00
C MET A 179 15.48 1.00 0.37
N THR A 180 14.28 1.37 -0.05
CA THR A 180 13.69 2.69 0.26
C THR A 180 13.46 2.84 1.76
N GLN A 181 12.93 1.82 2.41
CA GLN A 181 12.67 1.82 3.85
C GLN A 181 13.98 1.90 4.64
N ALA A 182 14.94 1.03 4.33
CA ALA A 182 16.24 1.00 4.99
C ALA A 182 16.99 2.34 4.85
N ASN A 183 16.97 2.94 3.65
CA ASN A 183 17.60 4.23 3.39
C ASN A 183 16.97 5.35 4.22
N SER A 184 15.63 5.42 4.27
CA SER A 184 14.94 6.46 5.02
C SER A 184 15.19 6.36 6.53
N ILE A 185 15.23 5.13 7.09
CA ILE A 185 15.56 4.91 8.50
C ILE A 185 17.01 5.31 8.76
N ALA A 186 17.95 4.93 7.90
CA ALA A 186 19.36 5.26 8.06
C ALA A 186 19.59 6.78 8.01
N THR A 187 18.94 7.48 7.09
CA THR A 187 19.00 8.93 6.99
C THR A 187 18.43 9.61 8.24
N ALA A 188 17.25 9.20 8.69
CA ALA A 188 16.61 9.77 9.87
C ALA A 188 17.44 9.58 11.14
N LEU A 189 18.06 8.40 11.34
CA LEU A 189 18.93 8.14 12.49
C LEU A 189 20.26 8.90 12.40
N LYS A 190 20.78 9.08 11.20
CA LYS A 190 22.01 9.89 11.00
C LYS A 190 21.75 11.35 11.29
N GLU A 191 20.68 11.93 10.76
CA GLU A 191 20.36 13.34 10.94
C GLU A 191 19.86 13.66 12.35
N GLY A 192 19.02 12.78 12.94
CA GLY A 192 18.46 13.03 14.26
C GLY A 192 19.38 12.69 15.44
N PHE A 193 20.20 11.63 15.30
CA PHE A 193 20.98 11.06 16.41
C PHE A 193 22.47 10.89 16.09
N GLY A 194 22.94 11.25 14.90
CA GLY A 194 24.33 11.08 14.49
C GLY A 194 24.79 9.63 14.32
N VAL A 195 23.86 8.68 14.22
CA VAL A 195 24.18 7.25 14.05
C VAL A 195 24.64 7.00 12.61
N SER A 196 25.81 6.37 12.44
CA SER A 196 26.33 6.08 11.10
C SER A 196 25.45 5.07 10.36
N GLU A 197 25.30 5.26 9.04
CA GLU A 197 24.47 4.41 8.16
C GLU A 197 24.86 2.92 8.25
N GLY A 198 26.16 2.61 8.36
CA GLY A 198 26.64 1.24 8.51
C GLY A 198 26.19 0.55 9.80
N LYS A 199 26.14 1.28 10.92
CA LYS A 199 25.64 0.73 12.20
C LYS A 199 24.13 0.48 12.10
N THR A 200 23.39 1.41 11.49
CA THR A 200 21.95 1.25 11.23
C THR A 200 21.68 0.07 10.32
N ALA A 201 22.43 -0.07 9.23
CA ALA A 201 22.27 -1.19 8.29
C ALA A 201 22.54 -2.55 8.97
N LEU A 202 23.59 -2.67 9.77
CA LEU A 202 23.88 -3.88 10.52
C LEU A 202 22.76 -4.24 11.50
N PHE A 203 22.30 -3.27 12.29
CA PHE A 203 21.23 -3.47 13.27
C PHE A 203 19.92 -3.90 12.59
N LEU A 204 19.50 -3.19 11.53
CA LEU A 204 18.29 -3.53 10.78
C LEU A 204 18.40 -4.92 10.13
N SER A 205 19.55 -5.25 9.55
CA SER A 205 19.75 -6.56 8.93
C SER A 205 19.59 -7.71 9.94
N LEU A 206 20.16 -7.57 11.15
CA LEU A 206 20.01 -8.56 12.21
C LEU A 206 18.55 -8.72 12.65
N LEU A 207 17.83 -7.62 12.87
CA LEU A 207 16.41 -7.66 13.23
C LEU A 207 15.56 -8.35 12.15
N VAL A 208 15.77 -7.98 10.88
CA VAL A 208 15.01 -8.52 9.76
C VAL A 208 15.28 -10.03 9.59
N ILE A 209 16.54 -10.47 9.71
CA ILE A 209 16.90 -11.89 9.65
C ILE A 209 16.15 -12.67 10.74
N LEU A 210 16.17 -12.20 11.99
CA LEU A 210 15.47 -12.86 13.10
C LEU A 210 13.98 -13.06 12.85
N VAL A 211 13.33 -12.06 12.23
CA VAL A 211 11.89 -12.12 11.92
C VAL A 211 11.61 -13.04 10.74
N ILE A 212 12.41 -12.95 9.66
CA ILE A 212 12.20 -13.72 8.43
C ILE A 212 12.42 -15.22 8.63
N LEU A 213 13.36 -15.63 9.49
CA LEU A 213 13.61 -17.05 9.78
C LEU A 213 12.37 -17.80 10.27
N GLY A 214 11.42 -17.11 10.91
CA GLY A 214 10.15 -17.70 11.33
C GLY A 214 9.05 -17.72 10.26
N GLY A 215 9.33 -17.28 9.03
CA GLY A 215 8.39 -17.26 7.92
C GLY A 215 7.21 -16.32 8.13
N ILE A 216 6.16 -16.48 7.31
CA ILE A 216 4.97 -15.61 7.32
C ILE A 216 4.25 -15.57 8.69
N SER A 217 4.32 -16.67 9.43
CA SER A 217 3.70 -16.74 10.77
C SER A 217 4.42 -15.86 11.78
N SER A 218 5.74 -15.76 11.73
CA SER A 218 6.54 -14.88 12.59
C SER A 218 6.31 -13.41 12.20
N ILE A 219 6.39 -13.11 10.92
CA ILE A 219 6.16 -11.78 10.36
C ILE A 219 4.76 -11.27 10.78
N SER A 220 3.73 -12.09 10.60
CA SER A 220 2.35 -11.69 10.91
C SER A 220 2.11 -11.51 12.41
N LYS A 221 2.75 -12.31 13.28
CA LYS A 221 2.67 -12.13 14.74
C LYS A 221 3.30 -10.81 15.19
N LEU A 222 4.44 -10.45 14.64
CA LEU A 222 5.08 -9.18 14.94
C LEU A 222 4.22 -8.01 14.47
N ASN A 223 3.74 -8.06 13.23
CA ASN A 223 2.94 -6.99 12.62
C ASN A 223 1.59 -6.80 13.33
N LEU A 224 1.03 -7.85 13.93
CA LEU A 224 -0.22 -7.79 14.67
C LEU A 224 -0.19 -6.76 15.80
N TYR A 225 0.97 -6.58 16.45
CA TYR A 225 1.15 -5.63 17.56
C TYR A 225 1.84 -4.34 17.10
N LEU A 226 2.88 -4.48 16.27
CA LEU A 226 3.71 -3.35 15.87
C LEU A 226 2.94 -2.34 15.01
N VAL A 227 2.13 -2.82 14.06
CA VAL A 227 1.43 -1.93 13.12
C VAL A 227 0.36 -1.07 13.81
N PRO A 228 -0.56 -1.63 14.64
CA PRO A 228 -1.51 -0.79 15.36
C PRO A 228 -0.84 0.21 16.30
N PHE A 229 0.25 -0.18 16.96
CA PHE A 229 1.02 0.71 17.84
C PHE A 229 1.66 1.86 17.04
N MET A 230 2.29 1.55 15.92
CA MET A 230 2.90 2.53 15.02
C MET A 230 1.84 3.50 14.47
N ALA A 231 0.71 2.97 14.00
CA ALA A 231 -0.40 3.77 13.51
C ALA A 231 -0.94 4.73 14.58
N LEU A 232 -1.10 4.24 15.82
CA LEU A 232 -1.58 5.06 16.93
C LEU A 232 -0.63 6.24 17.21
N ILE A 233 0.67 5.99 17.28
CA ILE A 233 1.68 7.04 17.52
C ILE A 233 1.65 8.07 16.40
N TYR A 234 1.59 7.61 15.16
CA TYR A 234 1.59 8.51 14.00
C TYR A 234 0.36 9.40 13.97
N VAL A 235 -0.83 8.80 14.12
CA VAL A 235 -2.10 9.55 14.15
C VAL A 235 -2.15 10.50 15.34
N ALA A 236 -1.72 10.07 16.53
CA ALA A 236 -1.68 10.94 17.70
C ALA A 236 -0.73 12.14 17.49
N GLY A 237 0.46 11.90 16.94
CA GLY A 237 1.40 12.94 16.58
C GLY A 237 0.83 13.91 15.54
N GLY A 238 0.21 13.39 14.48
CA GLY A 238 -0.48 14.20 13.47
C GLY A 238 -1.59 15.08 14.06
N ILE A 239 -2.44 14.51 14.91
CA ILE A 239 -3.49 15.25 15.60
C ILE A 239 -2.89 16.38 16.46
N ILE A 240 -1.83 16.12 17.23
CA ILE A 240 -1.16 17.15 18.04
C ILE A 240 -0.65 18.29 17.15
N VAL A 241 0.02 17.97 16.02
CA VAL A 241 0.51 18.99 15.09
C VAL A 241 -0.63 19.82 14.52
N LEU A 242 -1.74 19.18 14.13
CA LEU A 242 -2.93 19.87 13.62
C LEU A 242 -3.55 20.80 14.67
N PHE A 243 -3.65 20.38 15.93
CA PHE A 243 -4.15 21.20 17.03
C PHE A 243 -3.25 22.42 17.31
N LEU A 244 -1.93 22.20 17.29
CA LEU A 244 -0.98 23.29 17.49
C LEU A 244 -0.99 24.35 16.38
N ASN A 245 -1.48 23.98 15.19
CA ASN A 245 -1.58 24.86 14.01
C ASN A 245 -3.04 25.08 13.57
N ALA A 246 -4.00 24.98 14.48
CA ALA A 246 -5.43 25.01 14.14
C ALA A 246 -5.87 26.29 13.42
N GLU A 247 -5.27 27.42 13.74
CA GLU A 247 -5.56 28.72 13.12
C GLU A 247 -5.20 28.76 11.62
N GLN A 248 -4.18 27.99 11.20
CA GLN A 248 -3.72 27.95 9.81
C GLN A 248 -4.44 26.90 8.97
N LEU A 249 -5.18 25.98 9.60
CA LEU A 249 -5.86 24.88 8.91
C LEU A 249 -6.87 25.33 7.82
N PRO A 250 -7.74 26.33 8.06
CA PRO A 250 -8.71 26.73 7.05
C PRO A 250 -8.04 27.28 5.78
N GLU A 251 -7.00 28.09 5.95
CA GLU A 251 -6.23 28.64 4.83
C GLU A 251 -5.47 27.53 4.08
N GLY A 252 -4.76 26.66 4.81
CA GLY A 252 -4.03 25.52 4.24
C GLY A 252 -4.95 24.59 3.45
N LEU A 253 -6.12 24.22 3.99
CA LEU A 253 -7.10 23.40 3.28
C LEU A 253 -7.62 24.09 2.01
N SER A 254 -7.97 25.39 2.11
CA SER A 254 -8.41 26.16 0.93
C SER A 254 -7.34 26.17 -0.16
N GLU A 255 -6.07 26.32 0.21
CA GLU A 255 -4.96 26.30 -0.73
C GLU A 255 -4.76 24.92 -1.39
N LEU A 256 -4.84 23.83 -0.63
CA LEU A 256 -4.77 22.48 -1.16
C LEU A 256 -5.79 22.24 -2.29
N PHE A 257 -7.07 22.61 -2.03
CA PHE A 257 -8.13 22.47 -3.03
C PHE A 257 -7.94 23.41 -4.21
N ARG A 258 -7.58 24.65 -3.97
CA ARG A 258 -7.30 25.63 -5.02
C ARG A 258 -6.20 25.14 -5.96
N MET A 259 -5.10 24.61 -5.42
CA MET A 259 -3.97 24.11 -6.21
C MET A 259 -4.27 22.78 -6.90
N ALA A 260 -5.12 21.93 -6.33
CA ALA A 260 -5.51 20.68 -6.95
C ALA A 260 -6.30 20.87 -8.27
N PHE A 261 -7.12 21.92 -8.37
CA PHE A 261 -8.05 22.12 -9.49
C PHE A 261 -7.79 23.39 -10.31
N SER A 262 -6.76 24.17 -9.98
CA SER A 262 -6.40 25.36 -10.74
C SER A 262 -5.67 25.00 -12.03
N LYS A 263 -6.19 25.49 -13.18
CA LYS A 263 -5.49 25.44 -14.47
C LYS A 263 -4.23 26.30 -14.50
N LYS A 264 -4.12 27.23 -13.57
CA LYS A 264 -3.00 28.12 -13.34
C LYS A 264 -2.51 27.89 -11.91
N ALA A 265 -1.81 26.80 -11.68
CA ALA A 265 -0.84 26.75 -10.59
C ALA A 265 0.30 27.65 -11.04
N MET A 266 0.06 28.96 -11.03
CA MET A 266 0.84 29.91 -11.78
C MET A 266 1.57 30.87 -10.92
N ALA A 267 2.79 30.97 -11.28
CA ALA A 267 3.50 32.22 -11.46
C ALA A 267 3.06 33.33 -10.49
N GLY A 268 3.84 33.51 -9.44
CA GLY A 268 3.75 34.71 -8.66
C GLY A 268 3.92 34.53 -7.17
N GLY A 269 4.83 33.68 -6.74
CA GLY A 269 5.40 33.72 -5.40
C GLY A 269 6.85 34.11 -5.50
N VAL A 270 7.21 35.26 -4.97
CA VAL A 270 8.59 35.73 -4.85
C VAL A 270 9.40 34.69 -4.08
N GLY A 271 10.36 34.01 -4.77
CA GLY A 271 11.29 33.08 -4.17
C GLY A 271 11.25 31.68 -4.73
N GLY A 272 11.59 31.50 -6.02
CA GLY A 272 12.09 30.22 -6.56
C GLY A 272 11.18 28.99 -6.43
N SER A 273 9.88 29.17 -6.33
CA SER A 273 8.95 28.07 -6.16
C SER A 273 8.67 27.31 -7.46
N ILE A 274 8.78 26.01 -7.39
CA ILE A 274 8.42 25.04 -8.41
C ILE A 274 6.96 25.29 -8.81
N VAL A 275 6.75 25.70 -10.07
CA VAL A 275 5.42 25.89 -10.64
C VAL A 275 4.84 24.53 -10.99
N ALA A 276 4.16 23.89 -10.03
CA ALA A 276 3.47 22.63 -10.27
C ALA A 276 2.14 22.90 -10.99
N SER A 277 1.95 22.26 -12.13
CA SER A 277 0.68 22.29 -12.85
C SER A 277 -0.35 21.36 -12.21
N MET A 278 -1.65 21.55 -12.54
CA MET A 278 -2.69 20.58 -12.17
C MET A 278 -2.35 19.17 -12.67
N GLN A 279 -1.68 19.07 -13.82
CA GLN A 279 -1.24 17.78 -14.37
C GLN A 279 -0.15 17.13 -13.50
N ASP A 280 0.79 17.94 -12.97
CA ASP A 280 1.81 17.46 -12.05
C ASP A 280 1.19 17.06 -10.71
N ALA A 281 0.27 17.86 -10.18
CA ALA A 281 -0.46 17.53 -8.96
C ALA A 281 -1.21 16.18 -9.10
N LEU A 282 -1.92 15.98 -10.20
CA LEU A 282 -2.61 14.73 -10.50
C LEU A 282 -1.61 13.57 -10.67
N ARG A 283 -0.58 13.77 -11.47
CA ARG A 283 0.44 12.74 -11.75
C ARG A 283 1.13 12.28 -10.47
N TYR A 284 1.68 13.21 -9.72
CA TYR A 284 2.42 12.89 -8.50
C TYR A 284 1.49 12.46 -7.35
N GLY A 285 0.31 13.05 -7.22
CA GLY A 285 -0.67 12.65 -6.24
C GLY A 285 -1.16 11.22 -6.45
N VAL A 286 -1.62 10.88 -7.65
CA VAL A 286 -2.10 9.54 -7.98
C VAL A 286 -0.98 8.51 -7.88
N SER A 287 0.20 8.79 -8.46
CA SER A 287 1.31 7.85 -8.44
C SER A 287 1.79 7.54 -7.02
N ARG A 288 1.83 8.56 -6.15
CA ARG A 288 2.24 8.37 -4.75
C ARG A 288 1.13 7.73 -3.91
N GLY A 289 -0.14 8.01 -4.20
CA GLY A 289 -1.27 7.31 -3.58
C GLY A 289 -1.22 5.81 -3.87
N VAL A 290 -1.07 5.43 -5.13
CA VAL A 290 -0.93 4.04 -5.54
C VAL A 290 0.33 3.39 -4.96
N PHE A 291 1.44 4.12 -4.91
CA PHE A 291 2.68 3.64 -4.30
C PHE A 291 2.52 3.39 -2.80
N SER A 292 1.79 4.26 -2.07
CA SER A 292 1.57 4.12 -0.64
C SER A 292 0.67 2.91 -0.34
N ASN A 293 -0.54 2.87 -0.88
CA ASN A 293 -1.54 1.85 -0.54
C ASN A 293 -1.45 0.56 -1.35
N GLU A 294 -0.60 0.52 -2.37
CA GLU A 294 -0.38 -0.63 -3.26
C GLU A 294 -1.66 -1.16 -3.94
N ALA A 295 -2.71 -0.35 -4.06
CA ALA A 295 -3.94 -0.77 -4.70
C ALA A 295 -3.76 -0.94 -6.22
N GLY A 296 -3.90 -2.17 -6.70
CA GLY A 296 -3.70 -2.54 -8.10
C GLY A 296 -2.28 -3.00 -8.43
N LEU A 297 -1.36 -3.00 -7.46
CA LEU A 297 0.00 -3.55 -7.64
C LEU A 297 0.08 -5.06 -7.40
N GLY A 298 -0.94 -5.65 -6.80
CA GLY A 298 -1.03 -7.10 -6.63
C GLY A 298 -0.37 -7.66 -5.36
N ALA A 299 0.48 -6.89 -4.70
CA ALA A 299 1.23 -7.34 -3.53
C ALA A 299 0.31 -7.74 -2.36
N GLY A 300 -0.70 -6.93 -2.04
CA GLY A 300 -1.67 -7.21 -0.99
C GLY A 300 -2.48 -8.48 -1.22
N GLY A 301 -2.69 -8.86 -2.48
CA GLY A 301 -3.35 -10.12 -2.83
C GLY A 301 -2.58 -11.36 -2.38
N ILE A 302 -1.25 -11.31 -2.34
CA ILE A 302 -0.41 -12.43 -1.86
C ILE A 302 -0.64 -12.65 -0.37
N THR A 303 -0.63 -11.58 0.42
CA THR A 303 -0.89 -11.62 1.87
C THR A 303 -2.35 -12.03 2.16
N ALA A 304 -3.31 -11.50 1.41
CA ALA A 304 -4.72 -11.83 1.53
C ALA A 304 -5.00 -13.31 1.27
N ALA A 305 -4.27 -13.94 0.35
CA ALA A 305 -4.43 -15.37 0.05
C ALA A 305 -4.03 -16.28 1.23
N ALA A 306 -3.13 -15.82 2.10
CA ALA A 306 -2.72 -16.55 3.32
C ALA A 306 -3.76 -16.45 4.45
N ALA A 307 -4.78 -15.61 4.33
CA ALA A 307 -5.80 -15.44 5.36
C ALA A 307 -6.62 -16.74 5.55
N ASP A 308 -6.82 -17.14 6.82
CA ASP A 308 -7.66 -18.27 7.20
C ASP A 308 -9.15 -17.89 7.11
N THR A 309 -9.66 -17.82 5.91
CA THR A 309 -11.05 -17.53 5.59
C THR A 309 -11.49 -18.33 4.38
N GLU A 310 -12.72 -18.84 4.40
CA GLU A 310 -13.34 -19.48 3.23
C GLU A 310 -14.16 -18.49 2.39
N ASN A 311 -14.39 -17.28 2.91
CA ASN A 311 -15.18 -16.27 2.24
C ASN A 311 -14.30 -15.21 1.56
N PRO A 312 -14.10 -15.28 0.24
CA PRO A 312 -13.29 -14.33 -0.51
C PRO A 312 -13.80 -12.88 -0.40
N VAL A 313 -15.13 -12.70 -0.38
CA VAL A 313 -15.75 -11.38 -0.31
C VAL A 313 -15.45 -10.71 1.03
N ARG A 314 -15.46 -11.49 2.13
CA ARG A 314 -15.11 -10.99 3.45
C ARG A 314 -13.67 -10.51 3.50
N GLN A 315 -12.73 -11.26 2.93
CA GLN A 315 -11.33 -10.82 2.86
C GLN A 315 -11.19 -9.56 2.00
N GLY A 316 -11.94 -9.45 0.91
CA GLY A 316 -12.00 -8.21 0.12
C GLY A 316 -12.42 -7.01 0.96
N TYR A 317 -13.46 -7.14 1.81
CA TYR A 317 -13.88 -6.09 2.74
C TYR A 317 -12.77 -5.75 3.74
N ILE A 318 -12.10 -6.72 4.31
CA ILE A 318 -11.03 -6.50 5.28
C ILE A 318 -9.86 -5.77 4.61
N SER A 319 -9.35 -6.26 3.49
CA SER A 319 -8.19 -5.67 2.81
C SER A 319 -8.46 -4.26 2.25
N MET A 320 -9.68 -3.96 1.80
CA MET A 320 -9.97 -2.60 1.34
C MET A 320 -9.86 -1.55 2.45
N THR A 321 -10.10 -1.95 3.73
CA THR A 321 -9.91 -1.02 4.86
C THR A 321 -8.45 -0.60 5.03
N GLY A 322 -7.52 -1.42 4.54
CA GLY A 322 -6.09 -1.10 4.52
C GLY A 322 -5.81 0.19 3.76
N VAL A 323 -6.42 0.39 2.58
CA VAL A 323 -6.27 1.63 1.81
C VAL A 323 -6.80 2.85 2.57
N PHE A 324 -7.89 2.68 3.32
CA PHE A 324 -8.43 3.75 4.15
C PHE A 324 -7.47 4.10 5.28
N PHE A 325 -6.98 3.12 6.02
CA PHE A 325 -6.04 3.36 7.11
C PHE A 325 -4.73 3.94 6.60
N ASP A 326 -4.19 3.42 5.51
CA ASP A 326 -2.92 3.86 4.95
C ASP A 326 -2.98 5.28 4.37
N THR A 327 -3.90 5.57 3.46
CA THR A 327 -3.81 6.78 2.65
C THR A 327 -4.81 7.86 3.04
N ILE A 328 -5.94 7.50 3.65
CA ILE A 328 -6.97 8.48 4.03
C ILE A 328 -6.81 8.92 5.49
N LEU A 329 -6.47 8.00 6.37
CA LEU A 329 -6.32 8.29 7.80
C LEU A 329 -4.90 8.74 8.14
N MET A 330 -3.88 8.03 7.66
CA MET A 330 -2.46 8.36 7.90
C MET A 330 -2.00 9.49 7.00
#